data_1638d7d0a419d0119c0ed8c76e7cad6c
#
_entry.id   1638d7d0a419d0119c0ed8c76e7cad6c
#
_cell.length_a   1.000
_cell.length_b   1.000
_cell.length_c   1.000
_cell.angle_alpha   90.00
_cell.angle_beta   90.00
_cell.angle_gamma   90.00
#
_symmetry.space_group_name_H-M   'P 1'
#
loop_
_entity.id
_entity.type
_entity.pdbx_description
1 polymer ?
#
loop_
_entity_poly.entity_id
_entity_poly.type
_entity_poly.pdbx_seq_one_letter_code
_entity_poly.pdbx_strand_id
1 'polypeptide(L)'
;MNAVPSSAVCLRLEQPSDISRIRQINELAFQGGVEADSIDALRAAGAITLSVVAVLGGRRVGGESTAAAHRGRICDGEVAGGEVVGHALFTPETVTTEKGEISLLGLGPIAVQPTRQHQGIGTLMVAGCLEHLRAAGHIGAVVVGEPRYYRRFGFIPAGRWGLRWEMDVLEDNFMAIELTPSVLASASGVVRYRPEFTES
;
A
#
# COMPACT_ATOMS: atom_id res chain seq x y z
N MET A 1 -9.77 23.43 7.75
CA MET A 1 -9.18 22.78 6.56
C MET A 1 -10.30 22.00 5.89
N ASN A 2 -10.65 22.37 4.66
CA ASN A 2 -11.71 21.67 3.91
C ASN A 2 -11.17 20.33 3.45
N ALA A 3 -11.85 19.25 3.81
CA ALA A 3 -11.56 17.92 3.27
C ALA A 3 -11.74 17.97 1.74
N VAL A 4 -10.74 17.42 1.00
CA VAL A 4 -10.92 17.22 -0.45
C VAL A 4 -12.08 16.25 -0.62
N PRO A 5 -13.10 16.58 -1.43
CA PRO A 5 -14.16 15.61 -1.69
C PRO A 5 -13.50 14.35 -2.27
N SER A 6 -13.83 13.19 -1.73
CA SER A 6 -13.30 11.90 -2.21
C SER A 6 -13.61 11.64 -3.70
N SER A 7 -14.57 12.38 -4.25
CA SER A 7 -14.90 12.42 -5.69
C SER A 7 -13.86 13.13 -6.56
N ALA A 8 -12.90 13.86 -5.97
CA ALA A 8 -11.84 14.55 -6.69
C ALA A 8 -10.54 13.73 -6.81
N VAL A 9 -10.48 12.55 -6.19
CA VAL A 9 -9.29 11.66 -6.19
C VAL A 9 -9.61 10.38 -6.94
N CYS A 10 -8.82 10.10 -7.98
CA CYS A 10 -8.82 8.82 -8.68
C CYS A 10 -7.61 7.98 -8.23
N LEU A 11 -7.80 6.68 -8.07
CA LEU A 11 -6.70 5.73 -7.90
C LEU A 11 -6.44 5.02 -9.22
N ARG A 12 -5.17 4.86 -9.60
CA ARG A 12 -4.76 4.04 -10.74
C ARG A 12 -3.41 3.38 -10.49
N LEU A 13 -3.08 2.40 -11.30
CA LEU A 13 -1.76 1.81 -11.30
C LEU A 13 -0.70 2.87 -11.69
N GLU A 14 0.50 2.70 -11.16
CA GLU A 14 1.68 3.49 -11.53
C GLU A 14 1.96 3.40 -13.03
N GLN A 15 2.38 4.50 -13.61
CA GLN A 15 2.88 4.58 -14.98
C GLN A 15 4.35 5.04 -14.98
N PRO A 16 5.13 4.73 -16.02
CA PRO A 16 6.53 5.18 -16.09
C PRO A 16 6.72 6.69 -15.93
N SER A 17 5.74 7.48 -16.37
CA SER A 17 5.74 8.94 -16.21
C SER A 17 5.58 9.42 -14.75
N ASP A 18 5.15 8.55 -13.84
CA ASP A 18 4.92 8.91 -12.44
C ASP A 18 6.19 8.78 -11.58
N ILE A 19 7.19 8.04 -12.04
CA ILE A 19 8.38 7.63 -11.24
C ILE A 19 9.01 8.82 -10.52
N SER A 20 9.31 9.90 -11.25
CA SER A 20 9.92 11.10 -10.65
C SER A 20 9.00 11.75 -9.61
N ARG A 21 7.70 11.74 -9.85
CA ARG A 21 6.73 12.33 -8.91
C ARG A 21 6.53 11.45 -7.68
N ILE A 22 6.51 10.13 -7.84
CA ILE A 22 6.49 9.16 -6.73
C ILE A 22 7.69 9.37 -5.83
N ARG A 23 8.90 9.46 -6.40
CA ARG A 23 10.12 9.74 -5.65
C ARG A 23 9.98 11.02 -4.83
N GLN A 24 9.61 12.12 -5.44
CA GLN A 24 9.42 13.42 -4.78
C GLN A 24 8.41 13.35 -3.63
N ILE A 25 7.28 12.65 -3.81
CA ILE A 25 6.24 12.52 -2.78
C ILE A 25 6.79 11.74 -1.57
N ASN A 26 7.53 10.65 -1.79
CA ASN A 26 8.11 9.87 -0.72
C ASN A 26 9.18 10.66 0.03
N GLU A 27 10.12 11.31 -0.67
CA GLU A 27 11.13 12.17 -0.07
C GLU A 27 10.51 13.27 0.82
N LEU A 28 9.44 13.91 0.36
CA LEU A 28 8.74 14.94 1.13
C LEU A 28 7.96 14.36 2.32
N ALA A 29 7.34 13.20 2.17
CA ALA A 29 6.50 12.60 3.21
C ALA A 29 7.34 12.03 4.36
N PHE A 30 8.48 11.41 4.05
CA PHE A 30 9.39 10.78 5.02
C PHE A 30 10.56 11.67 5.43
N GLN A 31 10.69 12.86 4.83
CA GLN A 31 11.76 13.82 5.11
C GLN A 31 13.16 13.26 4.86
N GLY A 32 13.28 12.37 3.87
CA GLY A 32 14.52 11.69 3.48
C GLY A 32 14.37 10.94 2.17
N GLY A 33 15.48 10.34 1.71
CA GLY A 33 15.53 9.60 0.46
C GLY A 33 15.40 8.08 0.60
N VAL A 34 15.52 7.53 1.82
CA VAL A 34 15.61 6.09 2.08
C VAL A 34 14.44 5.33 1.47
N GLU A 35 13.21 5.75 1.74
CA GLU A 35 12.02 5.10 1.20
C GLU A 35 11.93 5.23 -0.32
N ALA A 36 12.38 6.37 -0.87
CA ALA A 36 12.41 6.58 -2.32
C ALA A 36 13.47 5.70 -2.99
N ASP A 37 14.64 5.55 -2.38
CA ASP A 37 15.72 4.69 -2.87
C ASP A 37 15.30 3.22 -2.81
N SER A 38 14.64 2.78 -1.73
CA SER A 38 14.07 1.43 -1.62
C SER A 38 13.04 1.14 -2.72
N ILE A 39 12.14 2.10 -3.03
CA ILE A 39 11.17 1.95 -4.12
C ILE A 39 11.88 1.77 -5.47
N ASP A 40 12.92 2.56 -5.73
CA ASP A 40 13.67 2.46 -6.99
C ASP A 40 14.43 1.13 -7.09
N ALA A 41 15.02 0.65 -5.98
CA ALA A 41 15.66 -0.67 -5.90
C ALA A 41 14.64 -1.81 -6.12
N LEU A 42 13.48 -1.77 -5.48
CA LEU A 42 12.40 -2.73 -5.67
C LEU A 42 11.90 -2.76 -7.11
N ARG A 43 11.79 -1.60 -7.74
CA ARG A 43 11.39 -1.48 -9.15
C ARG A 43 12.45 -2.10 -10.07
N ALA A 44 13.73 -1.81 -9.83
CA ALA A 44 14.84 -2.39 -10.59
C ALA A 44 14.93 -3.91 -10.43
N ALA A 45 14.61 -4.44 -9.24
CA ALA A 45 14.55 -5.88 -8.95
C ALA A 45 13.31 -6.57 -9.52
N GLY A 46 12.32 -5.83 -10.06
CA GLY A 46 11.03 -6.39 -10.48
C GLY A 46 10.20 -6.99 -9.34
N ALA A 47 10.39 -6.47 -8.13
CA ALA A 47 9.84 -7.01 -6.89
C ALA A 47 8.53 -6.34 -6.44
N ILE A 48 7.94 -5.51 -7.27
CA ILE A 48 6.69 -4.81 -6.95
C ILE A 48 5.49 -5.65 -7.38
N THR A 49 4.62 -5.98 -6.44
CA THR A 49 3.35 -6.67 -6.74
C THR A 49 2.26 -5.68 -7.14
N LEU A 50 2.16 -4.56 -6.42
CA LEU A 50 1.18 -3.52 -6.71
C LEU A 50 1.76 -2.15 -6.38
N SER A 51 1.71 -1.24 -7.33
CA SER A 51 2.04 0.18 -7.15
C SER A 51 0.89 1.04 -7.63
N VAL A 52 0.37 1.88 -6.73
CA VAL A 52 -0.83 2.70 -6.95
C VAL A 52 -0.54 4.15 -6.65
N VAL A 53 -1.01 5.02 -7.53
CA VAL A 53 -0.98 6.46 -7.32
C VAL A 53 -2.38 7.03 -7.10
N ALA A 54 -2.45 8.04 -6.24
CA ALA A 54 -3.63 8.87 -6.05
C ALA A 54 -3.49 10.14 -6.90
N VAL A 55 -4.43 10.36 -7.83
CA VAL A 55 -4.45 11.48 -8.76
C VAL A 55 -5.57 12.43 -8.38
N LEU A 56 -5.22 13.64 -7.97
CA LEU A 56 -6.17 14.71 -7.63
C LEU A 56 -6.57 15.45 -8.89
N GLY A 57 -7.89 15.60 -9.13
CA GLY A 57 -8.42 16.28 -10.30
C GLY A 57 -8.33 15.48 -11.60
N GLY A 58 -7.87 14.22 -11.54
CA GLY A 58 -7.83 13.32 -12.69
C GLY A 58 -9.24 12.91 -13.16
N ARG A 59 -9.41 12.72 -14.46
CA ARG A 59 -10.65 12.25 -15.06
C ARG A 59 -10.43 10.94 -15.79
N ARG A 60 -11.33 9.96 -15.59
CA ARG A 60 -11.31 8.71 -16.36
C ARG A 60 -11.62 9.00 -17.83
N VAL A 61 -10.85 8.37 -18.72
CA VAL A 61 -11.10 8.40 -20.16
C VAL A 61 -11.99 7.22 -20.52
N GLY A 62 -13.12 7.48 -21.23
CA GLY A 62 -13.96 6.42 -21.80
C GLY A 62 -14.95 5.73 -20.85
N GLY A 63 -15.17 6.21 -19.64
CA GLY A 63 -16.15 5.66 -18.70
C GLY A 63 -17.27 6.64 -18.34
N GLU A 64 -18.50 6.13 -18.13
CA GLU A 64 -19.57 6.95 -17.55
C GLU A 64 -19.16 7.44 -16.17
N SER A 65 -19.06 8.76 -16.05
CA SER A 65 -18.63 9.46 -14.84
C SER A 65 -19.78 9.54 -13.83
N THR A 66 -20.00 8.48 -13.06
CA THR A 66 -20.66 8.67 -11.77
C THR A 66 -19.60 8.52 -10.68
N ALA A 67 -19.06 9.65 -10.26
CA ALA A 67 -18.06 9.76 -9.18
C ALA A 67 -18.47 9.03 -7.88
N ALA A 68 -19.72 8.67 -7.73
CA ALA A 68 -20.26 7.92 -6.59
C ALA A 68 -20.01 6.41 -6.66
N ALA A 69 -19.93 5.82 -7.86
CA ALA A 69 -19.84 4.36 -8.03
C ALA A 69 -18.40 3.80 -7.89
N HIS A 70 -17.39 4.66 -7.85
CA HIS A 70 -15.97 4.25 -7.90
C HIS A 70 -15.14 4.80 -6.74
N ARG A 71 -15.79 5.13 -5.61
CA ARG A 71 -15.07 5.64 -4.43
C ARG A 71 -14.08 4.62 -3.92
N GLY A 72 -12.78 4.93 -4.11
CA GLY A 72 -11.69 4.12 -3.58
C GLY A 72 -11.28 2.91 -4.41
N ARG A 73 -11.89 2.65 -5.57
CA ARG A 73 -11.45 1.57 -6.46
C ARG A 73 -10.32 2.04 -7.37
N ILE A 74 -9.37 1.16 -7.61
CA ILE A 74 -8.34 1.38 -8.63
C ILE A 74 -9.01 1.34 -9.99
N CYS A 75 -8.77 2.38 -10.79
CA CYS A 75 -9.34 2.49 -12.13
C CYS A 75 -8.61 1.56 -13.11
N ASP A 76 -9.35 0.74 -13.83
CA ASP A 76 -8.83 -0.16 -14.88
C ASP A 76 -8.59 0.57 -16.22
N GLY A 77 -8.76 1.87 -16.27
CA GLY A 77 -8.65 2.70 -17.48
C GLY A 77 -7.70 3.87 -17.31
N GLU A 78 -7.46 4.54 -18.43
CA GLU A 78 -6.66 5.76 -18.47
C GLU A 78 -7.31 6.85 -17.61
N VAL A 79 -6.49 7.54 -16.81
CA VAL A 79 -6.86 8.75 -16.08
C VAL A 79 -6.10 9.92 -16.70
N ALA A 80 -6.83 10.79 -17.35
CA ALA A 80 -6.27 11.99 -17.99
C ALA A 80 -6.25 13.16 -17.04
N GLY A 81 -5.15 13.92 -17.09
CA GLY A 81 -4.94 15.14 -16.28
C GLY A 81 -4.81 14.84 -14.79
N GLY A 82 -4.84 15.91 -14.00
CA GLY A 82 -4.70 15.83 -12.55
C GLY A 82 -3.24 15.81 -12.08
N GLU A 83 -3.09 15.84 -10.76
CA GLU A 83 -1.80 15.84 -10.06
C GLU A 83 -1.66 14.56 -9.24
N VAL A 84 -0.55 13.82 -9.38
CA VAL A 84 -0.21 12.71 -8.47
C VAL A 84 0.15 13.30 -7.11
N VAL A 85 -0.61 12.92 -6.08
CA VAL A 85 -0.51 13.45 -4.72
C VAL A 85 -0.28 12.39 -3.66
N GLY A 86 -0.29 11.11 -4.03
CA GLY A 86 -0.03 10.01 -3.12
C GLY A 86 0.45 8.77 -3.87
N HIS A 87 1.12 7.88 -3.13
CA HIS A 87 1.67 6.62 -3.62
C HIS A 87 1.54 5.53 -2.54
N ALA A 88 1.22 4.32 -2.95
CA ALA A 88 1.21 3.13 -2.09
C ALA A 88 1.80 1.94 -2.83
N LEU A 89 2.65 1.19 -2.13
CA LEU A 89 3.39 0.05 -2.67
C LEU A 89 3.08 -1.22 -1.90
N PHE A 90 3.02 -2.34 -2.61
CA PHE A 90 2.98 -3.68 -2.04
C PHE A 90 4.03 -4.58 -2.70
N THR A 91 4.77 -5.30 -1.87
CA THR A 91 5.83 -6.23 -2.26
C THR A 91 5.56 -7.62 -1.72
N PRO A 92 6.05 -8.71 -2.36
CA PRO A 92 5.94 -10.05 -1.83
C PRO A 92 6.93 -10.22 -0.67
N GLU A 93 6.41 -10.67 0.48
CA GLU A 93 7.19 -10.96 1.68
C GLU A 93 7.15 -12.45 1.97
N THR A 94 8.27 -13.01 2.39
CA THR A 94 8.36 -14.43 2.71
C THR A 94 8.07 -14.67 4.18
N VAL A 95 7.19 -15.63 4.47
CA VAL A 95 6.94 -16.13 5.81
C VAL A 95 7.50 -17.53 5.92
N THR A 96 8.53 -17.72 6.73
CA THR A 96 9.07 -19.04 7.04
C THR A 96 8.26 -19.65 8.17
N THR A 97 7.54 -20.73 7.89
CA THR A 97 6.72 -21.49 8.84
C THR A 97 7.29 -22.89 9.06
N GLU A 98 6.80 -23.62 10.06
CA GLU A 98 7.18 -25.03 10.28
C GLU A 98 6.80 -25.95 9.12
N LYS A 99 5.81 -25.56 8.29
CA LYS A 99 5.30 -26.34 7.15
C LYS A 99 5.89 -25.93 5.81
N GLY A 100 6.83 -24.99 5.80
CA GLY A 100 7.42 -24.41 4.59
C GLY A 100 7.22 -22.91 4.50
N GLU A 101 7.41 -22.37 3.32
CA GLU A 101 7.29 -20.94 3.07
C GLU A 101 5.92 -20.59 2.49
N ILE A 102 5.36 -19.48 2.95
CA ILE A 102 4.20 -18.84 2.35
C ILE A 102 4.54 -17.39 1.99
N SER A 103 3.81 -16.80 1.05
CA SER A 103 3.99 -15.41 0.66
C SER A 103 2.82 -14.57 1.13
N LEU A 104 3.10 -13.50 1.85
CA LEU A 104 2.19 -12.41 2.14
C LEU A 104 2.63 -11.16 1.36
N LEU A 105 1.83 -10.11 1.41
CA LEU A 105 2.20 -8.83 0.84
C LEU A 105 2.59 -7.85 1.95
N GLY A 106 3.75 -7.22 1.83
CA GLY A 106 4.16 -6.09 2.66
C GLY A 106 3.57 -4.79 2.11
N LEU A 107 2.82 -4.06 2.92
CA LEU A 107 2.39 -2.70 2.59
C LEU A 107 3.46 -1.71 3.06
N GLY A 108 4.10 -1.07 2.12
CA GLY A 108 5.05 0.01 2.38
C GLY A 108 6.02 0.26 1.22
N PRO A 109 6.44 1.51 1.07
CA PRO A 109 5.91 2.68 1.77
C PRO A 109 4.53 3.12 1.27
N ILE A 110 3.82 3.89 2.11
CA ILE A 110 2.65 4.65 1.72
C ILE A 110 2.88 6.12 2.03
N ALA A 111 2.76 6.97 1.03
CA ALA A 111 3.04 8.40 1.12
C ALA A 111 1.91 9.25 0.55
N VAL A 112 1.64 10.37 1.19
CA VAL A 112 0.77 11.44 0.67
C VAL A 112 1.55 12.74 0.79
N GLN A 113 1.54 13.54 -0.28
CA GLN A 113 2.16 14.86 -0.31
C GLN A 113 1.79 15.65 0.97
N PRO A 114 2.74 16.22 1.72
CA PRO A 114 2.49 16.82 3.04
C PRO A 114 1.34 17.83 3.06
N THR A 115 1.23 18.67 2.01
CA THR A 115 0.15 19.67 1.88
C THR A 115 -1.23 19.06 1.62
N ARG A 116 -1.30 17.75 1.35
CA ARG A 116 -2.52 16.97 1.07
C ARG A 116 -2.83 15.91 2.13
N GLN A 117 -2.00 15.78 3.15
CA GLN A 117 -2.26 14.88 4.28
C GLN A 117 -3.51 15.31 5.07
N HIS A 118 -4.03 14.38 5.89
CA HIS A 118 -5.23 14.57 6.72
C HIS A 118 -6.52 14.88 5.94
N GLN A 119 -6.54 14.64 4.61
CA GLN A 119 -7.69 14.83 3.73
C GLN A 119 -8.35 13.52 3.30
N GLY A 120 -7.96 12.38 3.91
CA GLY A 120 -8.51 11.06 3.63
C GLY A 120 -7.88 10.32 2.45
N ILE A 121 -6.90 10.91 1.75
CA ILE A 121 -6.25 10.32 0.56
C ILE A 121 -5.59 8.99 0.89
N GLY A 122 -4.77 8.92 1.95
CA GLY A 122 -4.14 7.66 2.38
C GLY A 122 -5.16 6.58 2.73
N THR A 123 -6.27 6.96 3.38
CA THR A 123 -7.36 6.04 3.71
C THR A 123 -8.00 5.47 2.44
N LEU A 124 -8.24 6.31 1.43
CA LEU A 124 -8.77 5.90 0.14
C LEU A 124 -7.82 4.91 -0.56
N MET A 125 -6.52 5.21 -0.55
CA MET A 125 -5.49 4.36 -1.18
C MET A 125 -5.42 2.98 -0.53
N VAL A 126 -5.29 2.90 0.80
CA VAL A 126 -5.23 1.60 1.49
C VAL A 126 -6.47 0.78 1.22
N ALA A 127 -7.67 1.38 1.35
CA ALA A 127 -8.92 0.66 1.10
C ALA A 127 -9.01 0.12 -0.34
N GLY A 128 -8.67 0.96 -1.33
CA GLY A 128 -8.70 0.57 -2.74
C GLY A 128 -7.67 -0.51 -3.09
N CYS A 129 -6.47 -0.42 -2.54
CA CYS A 129 -5.44 -1.45 -2.73
C CYS A 129 -5.90 -2.80 -2.13
N LEU A 130 -6.42 -2.81 -0.90
CA LEU A 130 -6.89 -4.04 -0.28
C LEU A 130 -8.07 -4.68 -1.04
N GLU A 131 -8.99 -3.87 -1.58
CA GLU A 131 -10.08 -4.37 -2.43
C GLU A 131 -9.53 -5.02 -3.71
N HIS A 132 -8.58 -4.34 -4.38
CA HIS A 132 -7.93 -4.85 -5.59
C HIS A 132 -7.18 -6.16 -5.33
N LEU A 133 -6.41 -6.23 -4.26
CA LEU A 133 -5.64 -7.42 -3.89
C LEU A 133 -6.54 -8.61 -3.52
N ARG A 134 -7.68 -8.38 -2.86
CA ARG A 134 -8.69 -9.42 -2.62
C ARG A 134 -9.25 -9.95 -3.92
N ALA A 135 -9.60 -9.07 -4.84
CA ALA A 135 -10.13 -9.46 -6.16
C ALA A 135 -9.09 -10.22 -6.99
N ALA A 136 -7.80 -9.92 -6.82
CA ALA A 136 -6.68 -10.63 -7.45
C ALA A 136 -6.34 -11.98 -6.77
N GLY A 137 -7.00 -12.33 -5.66
CA GLY A 137 -6.81 -13.62 -4.98
C GLY A 137 -5.61 -13.69 -4.04
N HIS A 138 -5.04 -12.54 -3.66
CA HIS A 138 -3.97 -12.54 -2.64
C HIS A 138 -4.53 -12.95 -1.28
N ILE A 139 -3.69 -13.67 -0.50
CA ILE A 139 -4.14 -14.34 0.73
C ILE A 139 -4.13 -13.42 1.95
N GLY A 140 -3.15 -12.50 2.05
CA GLY A 140 -3.02 -11.61 3.19
C GLY A 140 -1.96 -10.55 2.98
N ALA A 141 -1.96 -9.55 3.86
CA ALA A 141 -0.96 -8.51 3.87
C ALA A 141 -0.49 -8.20 5.30
N VAL A 142 0.74 -7.72 5.39
CA VAL A 142 1.37 -7.24 6.63
C VAL A 142 1.77 -5.78 6.49
N VAL A 143 1.88 -5.10 7.61
CA VAL A 143 2.35 -3.70 7.66
C VAL A 143 3.01 -3.43 9.00
N VAL A 144 4.04 -2.59 8.99
CA VAL A 144 4.58 -1.96 10.20
C VAL A 144 4.12 -0.50 10.21
N GLY A 145 3.42 -0.09 11.28
CA GLY A 145 2.92 1.27 11.35
C GLY A 145 2.00 1.54 12.54
N GLU A 146 1.37 2.71 12.54
CA GLU A 146 0.50 3.18 13.62
C GLU A 146 -0.79 2.34 13.73
N PRO A 147 -1.02 1.61 14.83
CA PRO A 147 -2.17 0.72 14.97
C PRO A 147 -3.52 1.43 14.82
N ARG A 148 -3.63 2.65 15.32
CA ARG A 148 -4.87 3.45 15.22
C ARG A 148 -5.24 3.75 13.77
N TYR A 149 -4.23 3.84 12.90
CA TYR A 149 -4.45 4.07 11.47
C TYR A 149 -4.87 2.79 10.76
N TYR A 150 -4.18 1.66 10.99
CA TYR A 150 -4.39 0.44 10.21
C TYR A 150 -5.56 -0.42 10.68
N ARG A 151 -5.95 -0.36 11.97
CA ARG A 151 -7.12 -1.08 12.50
C ARG A 151 -8.42 -0.73 11.79
N ARG A 152 -8.56 0.47 11.26
CA ARG A 152 -9.76 0.90 10.49
C ARG A 152 -9.98 0.11 9.20
N PHE A 153 -8.96 -0.54 8.68
CA PHE A 153 -9.02 -1.39 7.48
C PHE A 153 -9.15 -2.88 7.80
N GLY A 154 -9.14 -3.24 9.08
CA GLY A 154 -9.22 -4.63 9.55
C GLY A 154 -7.86 -5.27 9.86
N PHE A 155 -6.76 -4.51 9.81
CA PHE A 155 -5.49 -5.01 10.33
C PHE A 155 -5.56 -5.19 11.85
N ILE A 156 -5.00 -6.29 12.33
CA ILE A 156 -4.85 -6.59 13.76
C ILE A 156 -3.39 -6.98 14.04
N PRO A 157 -2.92 -6.96 15.31
CA PRO A 157 -1.57 -7.37 15.64
C PRO A 157 -1.24 -8.74 15.06
N ALA A 158 -0.16 -8.85 14.31
CA ALA A 158 0.23 -10.05 13.56
C ALA A 158 0.54 -11.24 14.47
N GLY A 159 0.95 -10.98 15.71
CA GLY A 159 1.14 -11.98 16.76
C GLY A 159 -0.09 -12.82 17.06
N ARG A 160 -1.31 -12.37 16.71
CA ARG A 160 -2.55 -13.16 16.81
C ARG A 160 -2.51 -14.45 15.97
N TRP A 161 -1.73 -14.45 14.89
CA TRP A 161 -1.48 -15.63 14.05
C TRP A 161 -0.10 -16.25 14.29
N GLY A 162 0.63 -15.80 15.33
CA GLY A 162 2.00 -16.22 15.59
C GLY A 162 3.00 -15.68 14.55
N LEU A 163 2.62 -14.67 13.80
CA LEU A 163 3.52 -13.98 12.88
C LEU A 163 4.40 -12.99 13.64
N ARG A 164 5.69 -13.01 13.35
CA ARG A 164 6.68 -12.08 13.90
C ARG A 164 7.47 -11.47 12.76
N TRP A 165 7.85 -10.23 12.89
CA TRP A 165 8.79 -9.62 11.97
C TRP A 165 10.22 -10.01 12.38
N GLU A 166 11.11 -10.10 11.39
CA GLU A 166 12.52 -10.43 11.64
C GLU A 166 13.29 -9.34 12.42
N MET A 167 12.81 -8.09 12.38
CA MET A 167 13.38 -6.95 13.10
C MET A 167 12.59 -6.66 14.38
N ASP A 168 13.27 -6.07 15.38
CA ASP A 168 12.63 -5.63 16.61
C ASP A 168 11.73 -4.42 16.36
N VAL A 169 10.42 -4.63 16.55
CA VAL A 169 9.41 -3.57 16.56
C VAL A 169 8.46 -3.80 17.72
N LEU A 170 7.77 -2.73 18.14
CA LEU A 170 6.69 -2.87 19.10
C LEU A 170 5.65 -3.84 18.53
N GLU A 171 5.29 -4.87 19.31
CA GLU A 171 4.43 -5.98 18.88
C GLU A 171 3.11 -5.49 18.24
N ASP A 172 2.50 -4.46 18.80
CA ASP A 172 1.26 -3.88 18.28
C ASP A 172 1.43 -3.15 16.93
N ASN A 173 2.64 -2.71 16.59
CA ASN A 173 2.91 -1.98 15.35
C ASN A 173 3.11 -2.90 14.15
N PHE A 174 3.45 -4.17 14.37
CA PHE A 174 3.48 -5.18 13.31
C PHE A 174 2.09 -5.81 13.20
N MET A 175 1.41 -5.53 12.11
CA MET A 175 0.01 -5.89 11.92
C MET A 175 -0.17 -6.71 10.65
N ALA A 176 -1.22 -7.54 10.64
CA ALA A 176 -1.59 -8.33 9.47
C ALA A 176 -3.10 -8.27 9.22
N ILE A 177 -3.49 -8.59 8.00
CA ILE A 177 -4.88 -8.73 7.56
C ILE A 177 -5.03 -9.95 6.68
N GLU A 178 -6.08 -10.73 6.89
CA GLU A 178 -6.51 -11.76 5.93
C GLU A 178 -7.25 -11.12 4.77
N LEU A 179 -6.83 -11.40 3.56
CA LEU A 179 -7.55 -11.06 2.34
C LEU A 179 -8.46 -12.23 1.90
N THR A 180 -8.05 -13.46 2.20
CA THR A 180 -8.85 -14.68 2.10
C THR A 180 -9.12 -15.20 3.52
N PRO A 181 -10.38 -15.50 3.89
CA PRO A 181 -10.71 -15.92 5.24
C PRO A 181 -9.96 -17.18 5.69
N SER A 182 -9.53 -17.20 6.95
CA SER A 182 -8.89 -18.33 7.65
C SER A 182 -7.56 -18.81 7.08
N VAL A 183 -6.97 -18.06 6.17
CA VAL A 183 -5.71 -18.43 5.51
C VAL A 183 -4.50 -18.28 6.45
N LEU A 184 -4.55 -17.31 7.36
CA LEU A 184 -3.48 -17.08 8.34
C LEU A 184 -3.57 -17.96 9.59
N ALA A 185 -4.62 -18.76 9.75
CA ALA A 185 -4.78 -19.64 10.91
C ALA A 185 -3.63 -20.63 11.13
N SER A 186 -2.85 -20.93 10.09
CA SER A 186 -1.67 -21.81 10.13
C SER A 186 -0.37 -21.11 9.70
N ALA A 187 -0.35 -19.78 9.70
CA ALA A 187 0.75 -18.98 9.15
C ALA A 187 1.84 -18.62 10.18
N SER A 188 1.84 -19.23 11.37
CA SER A 188 2.85 -18.95 12.42
C SER A 188 4.27 -19.04 11.87
N GLY A 189 5.05 -17.96 12.03
CA GLY A 189 6.40 -17.91 11.50
C GLY A 189 7.03 -16.52 11.53
N VAL A 190 8.19 -16.42 10.91
CA VAL A 190 8.93 -15.16 10.79
C VAL A 190 8.70 -14.58 9.40
N VAL A 191 8.22 -13.35 9.37
CA VAL A 191 8.06 -12.57 8.15
C VAL A 191 9.37 -11.85 7.85
N ARG A 192 9.89 -12.07 6.65
CA ARG A 192 11.06 -11.39 6.14
C ARG A 192 10.67 -10.45 5.04
N TYR A 193 11.01 -9.20 5.26
CA TYR A 193 10.85 -8.17 4.24
C TYR A 193 11.96 -8.31 3.19
N ARG A 194 11.70 -7.73 2.05
CA ARG A 194 12.66 -7.69 0.95
C ARG A 194 13.93 -6.95 1.37
N PRO A 195 15.14 -7.42 0.95
CA PRO A 195 16.42 -6.81 1.33
C PRO A 195 16.53 -5.35 0.88
N GLU A 196 15.85 -4.96 -0.18
CA GLU A 196 15.84 -3.60 -0.70
C GLU A 196 15.31 -2.56 0.31
N PHE A 197 14.61 -2.97 1.36
CA PHE A 197 14.20 -2.10 2.46
C PHE A 197 15.29 -1.86 3.51
N THR A 198 16.33 -2.68 3.54
CA THR A 198 17.38 -2.64 4.56
C THR A 198 18.73 -2.19 4.03
N GLU A 199 18.94 -2.20 2.72
CA GLU A 199 20.19 -1.88 2.05
C GLU A 199 20.27 -0.45 1.50
N SER A 200 19.29 0.41 1.81
CA SER A 200 19.17 1.77 1.30
C SER A 200 19.78 2.82 2.23
#